data_6104b29991c0df5de75939a5bf57e98b
#
_entry.id   6104b29991c0df5de75939a5bf57e98b
#
_cell.length_a   1.000
_cell.length_b   1.000
_cell.length_c   1.000
_cell.angle_alpha   90.00
_cell.angle_beta   90.00
_cell.angle_gamma   90.00
#
_symmetry.space_group_name_H-M   'P 1'
#
loop_
_entity.id
_entity.type
_entity.pdbx_description
1 polymer ?
#
loop_
_entity_poly.entity_id
_entity_poly.type
_entity_poly.pdbx_seq_one_letter_code
_entity_poly.pdbx_strand_id
1 'polypeptide(L)'
;MLSLLRYKLFHRKRRQLSTDSGTGPSELLRPQPASILLATPRRQKLLDHIWERTSLSRAQFALFYLAPLERYAELVQQFPASESHHHAYPGGMLDHGLEIVAYALKLRQSHLPPVSG
;
A
#
# COMPACT_ATOMS: atom_id res chain seq x y z
N MET A 1 -9.62 10.85 2.46
CA MET A 1 -10.22 11.57 1.34
C MET A 1 -9.20 12.06 0.37
N LEU A 2 -8.35 12.97 0.82
CA LEU A 2 -7.33 13.49 -0.09
C LEU A 2 -6.35 12.41 -0.52
N SER A 3 -6.12 11.42 0.31
CA SER A 3 -5.16 10.38 -0.03
C SER A 3 -5.62 9.55 -1.21
N LEU A 4 -6.89 9.23 -1.26
CA LEU A 4 -7.41 8.45 -2.37
C LEU A 4 -7.27 9.22 -3.66
N LEU A 5 -7.57 10.50 -3.63
CA LEU A 5 -7.45 11.34 -4.80
C LEU A 5 -5.99 11.47 -5.24
N ARG A 6 -5.10 11.69 -4.28
CA ARG A 6 -3.68 11.77 -4.57
C ARG A 6 -3.17 10.49 -5.20
N TYR A 7 -3.60 9.37 -4.63
CA TYR A 7 -3.17 8.08 -5.15
C TYR A 7 -3.62 7.90 -6.59
N LYS A 8 -4.86 8.23 -6.88
CA LYS A 8 -5.37 8.10 -8.22
C LYS A 8 -4.63 8.99 -9.21
N LEU A 9 -4.26 10.19 -8.78
CA LEU A 9 -3.51 11.08 -9.64
C LEU A 9 -2.13 10.51 -9.97
N PHE A 10 -1.46 9.95 -8.97
CA PHE A 10 -0.15 9.36 -9.20
C PHE A 10 -0.21 8.20 -10.17
N HIS A 11 -1.27 7.43 -10.12
CA HIS A 11 -1.34 6.18 -10.86
C HIS A 11 -2.17 6.26 -12.11
N ARG A 12 -2.56 7.45 -12.47
CA ARG A 12 -3.44 7.61 -13.61
C ARG A 12 -2.88 7.04 -14.89
N LYS A 13 -1.61 7.28 -15.14
CA LYS A 13 -0.98 6.84 -16.37
C LYS A 13 -0.55 5.38 -16.33
N ARG A 14 -0.48 4.83 -15.16
CA ARG A 14 -0.07 3.45 -15.04
C ARG A 14 -1.21 2.47 -15.17
N ARG A 15 -2.39 3.00 -15.27
CA ARG A 15 -3.53 2.13 -15.36
C ARG A 15 -3.43 1.25 -16.57
N GLN A 16 -3.42 -0.01 -16.34
CA GLN A 16 -3.40 -0.98 -17.39
C GLN A 16 -4.79 -1.31 -17.82
N LEU A 17 -4.98 -1.37 -19.09
CA LEU A 17 -6.23 -1.86 -19.59
C LEU A 17 -6.10 -3.34 -19.77
N SER A 18 -6.62 -4.03 -18.85
CA SER A 18 -6.65 -5.46 -19.00
C SER A 18 -7.83 -5.79 -19.87
N THR A 19 -7.55 -6.23 -21.01
CA THR A 19 -8.60 -6.67 -21.92
C THR A 19 -8.92 -8.10 -21.73
N ASP A 20 -8.30 -8.69 -20.78
CA ASP A 20 -8.47 -10.08 -20.58
C ASP A 20 -9.85 -10.35 -20.05
N SER A 21 -10.57 -11.15 -20.74
CA SER A 21 -11.92 -11.49 -20.37
C SER A 21 -11.99 -12.81 -19.66
N GLY A 22 -10.89 -13.28 -19.15
CA GLY A 22 -10.89 -14.53 -18.44
C GLY A 22 -11.94 -14.56 -17.36
N THR A 23 -12.71 -15.61 -17.34
CA THR A 23 -13.70 -15.83 -16.31
C THR A 23 -13.44 -17.16 -15.68
N GLY A 24 -13.98 -17.37 -14.50
CA GLY A 24 -13.85 -18.63 -13.83
C GLY A 24 -12.86 -18.60 -12.70
N PRO A 25 -12.52 -19.76 -12.17
CA PRO A 25 -11.71 -19.85 -10.95
C PRO A 25 -10.34 -19.21 -11.06
N SER A 26 -9.74 -19.23 -12.25
CA SER A 26 -8.41 -18.65 -12.40
C SER A 26 -8.41 -17.15 -12.20
N GLU A 27 -9.55 -16.52 -12.33
CA GLU A 27 -9.63 -15.09 -12.15
C GLU A 27 -9.35 -14.68 -10.71
N LEU A 28 -9.71 -15.53 -9.78
CA LEU A 28 -9.45 -15.26 -8.36
C LEU A 28 -7.97 -15.26 -8.04
N LEU A 29 -7.17 -15.92 -8.86
CA LEU A 29 -5.73 -16.00 -8.66
C LEU A 29 -4.96 -15.03 -9.53
N ARG A 30 -5.68 -14.24 -10.31
CA ARG A 30 -5.02 -13.31 -11.21
C ARG A 30 -4.37 -12.17 -10.42
N PRO A 31 -3.11 -11.86 -10.72
CA PRO A 31 -2.45 -10.75 -10.04
C PRO A 31 -3.14 -9.44 -10.36
N GLN A 32 -3.21 -8.58 -9.36
CA GLN A 32 -3.80 -7.26 -9.47
C GLN A 32 -2.71 -6.20 -9.40
N PRO A 33 -2.91 -5.06 -10.07
CA PRO A 33 -1.95 -3.98 -9.96
C PRO A 33 -2.07 -3.28 -8.62
N ALA A 34 -1.00 -2.62 -8.23
CA ALA A 34 -0.96 -1.92 -6.95
C ALA A 34 -2.07 -0.89 -6.82
N SER A 35 -2.45 -0.25 -7.92
CA SER A 35 -3.50 0.76 -7.87
C SER A 35 -4.82 0.18 -7.37
N ILE A 36 -5.08 -1.07 -7.63
CA ILE A 36 -6.28 -1.71 -7.13
C ILE A 36 -6.06 -2.25 -5.73
N LEU A 37 -4.92 -2.86 -5.50
CA LEU A 37 -4.63 -3.45 -4.19
C LEU A 37 -4.63 -2.42 -3.09
N LEU A 38 -4.12 -1.24 -3.35
CA LEU A 38 -4.01 -0.19 -2.34
C LEU A 38 -5.21 0.74 -2.29
N ALA A 39 -6.24 0.48 -3.07
CA ALA A 39 -7.37 1.38 -3.15
C ALA A 39 -8.43 1.17 -2.07
N THR A 40 -8.32 0.12 -1.27
CA THR A 40 -9.32 -0.12 -0.23
C THR A 40 -9.27 1.00 0.81
N PRO A 41 -10.41 1.31 1.43
CA PRO A 41 -10.44 2.41 2.40
C PRO A 41 -9.44 2.26 3.53
N ARG A 42 -9.30 1.05 4.05
CA ARG A 42 -8.37 0.80 5.13
C ARG A 42 -6.93 1.06 4.72
N ARG A 43 -6.55 0.58 3.55
CA ARG A 43 -5.18 0.77 3.07
C ARG A 43 -4.91 2.21 2.72
N GLN A 44 -5.88 2.90 2.18
CA GLN A 44 -5.76 4.32 1.92
C GLN A 44 -5.55 5.10 3.22
N LYS A 45 -6.25 4.71 4.26
CA LYS A 45 -6.10 5.35 5.56
C LYS A 45 -4.69 5.14 6.11
N LEU A 46 -4.15 3.94 5.96
CA LEU A 46 -2.80 3.66 6.39
C LEU A 46 -1.78 4.46 5.57
N LEU A 47 -1.98 4.57 4.27
CA LEU A 47 -1.12 5.38 3.44
C LEU A 47 -1.17 6.85 3.83
N ASP A 48 -2.34 7.34 4.22
CA ASP A 48 -2.47 8.69 4.73
C ASP A 48 -1.64 8.90 5.98
N HIS A 49 -1.72 7.97 6.91
CA HIS A 49 -0.92 8.07 8.13
C HIS A 49 0.57 8.07 7.82
N ILE A 50 0.98 7.24 6.88
CA ILE A 50 2.37 7.20 6.48
C ILE A 50 2.79 8.54 5.86
N TRP A 51 1.98 9.04 4.93
CA TRP A 51 2.25 10.31 4.28
C TRP A 51 2.38 11.45 5.29
N GLU A 52 1.44 11.52 6.21
CA GLU A 52 1.41 12.63 7.17
C GLU A 52 2.61 12.64 8.09
N ARG A 53 3.26 11.53 8.27
CA ARG A 53 4.38 11.43 9.19
C ARG A 53 5.75 11.54 8.52
N THR A 54 5.80 11.79 7.22
CA THR A 54 7.08 11.77 6.52
C THR A 54 7.69 13.14 6.27
N SER A 55 6.97 14.21 6.25
CA SER A 55 7.51 15.55 5.94
C SER A 55 8.19 15.62 4.58
N LEU A 56 7.85 14.74 3.69
CA LEU A 56 8.48 14.72 2.37
C LEU A 56 7.60 15.45 1.36
N SER A 57 8.23 15.94 0.29
CA SER A 57 7.47 16.41 -0.84
C SER A 57 6.74 15.25 -1.49
N ARG A 58 5.75 15.57 -2.32
CA ARG A 58 5.03 14.51 -3.02
C ARG A 58 5.94 13.65 -3.85
N ALA A 59 6.87 14.26 -4.56
CA ALA A 59 7.78 13.52 -5.42
C ALA A 59 8.67 12.59 -4.60
N GLN A 60 9.15 13.08 -3.48
CA GLN A 60 9.98 12.27 -2.60
C GLN A 60 9.18 11.14 -1.96
N PHE A 61 7.97 11.43 -1.55
CA PHE A 61 7.12 10.39 -0.97
C PHE A 61 6.83 9.31 -2.01
N ALA A 62 6.54 9.70 -3.22
CA ALA A 62 6.26 8.74 -4.28
C ALA A 62 7.49 7.85 -4.53
N LEU A 63 8.66 8.44 -4.52
CA LEU A 63 9.88 7.70 -4.81
C LEU A 63 10.31 6.81 -3.66
N PHE A 64 10.29 7.33 -2.45
CA PHE A 64 10.89 6.64 -1.32
C PHE A 64 9.92 5.75 -0.55
N TYR A 65 8.62 6.01 -0.65
CA TYR A 65 7.62 5.26 0.09
C TYR A 65 6.62 4.57 -0.83
N LEU A 66 5.98 5.34 -1.69
CA LEU A 66 4.87 4.81 -2.46
C LEU A 66 5.34 3.75 -3.47
N ALA A 67 6.39 4.03 -4.21
CA ALA A 67 6.87 3.08 -5.21
C ALA A 67 7.31 1.75 -4.58
N PRO A 68 8.09 1.76 -3.49
CA PRO A 68 8.41 0.49 -2.82
C PRO A 68 7.18 -0.21 -2.27
N LEU A 69 6.22 0.53 -1.73
CA LEU A 69 5.01 -0.07 -1.19
C LEU A 69 4.14 -0.67 -2.28
N GLU A 70 4.10 -0.03 -3.43
CA GLU A 70 3.39 -0.60 -4.57
C GLU A 70 4.02 -1.92 -5.01
N ARG A 71 5.33 -1.93 -5.07
CA ARG A 71 6.02 -3.15 -5.45
C ARG A 71 5.78 -4.25 -4.43
N TYR A 72 5.86 -3.89 -3.16
CA TYR A 72 5.58 -4.84 -2.10
C TYR A 72 4.16 -5.37 -2.21
N ALA A 73 3.19 -4.50 -2.45
CA ALA A 73 1.81 -4.91 -2.56
C ALA A 73 1.63 -5.97 -3.64
N GLU A 74 2.25 -5.74 -4.79
CA GLU A 74 2.12 -6.68 -5.89
C GLU A 74 2.79 -8.00 -5.61
N LEU A 75 3.92 -7.96 -4.89
CA LEU A 75 4.66 -9.18 -4.59
C LEU A 75 3.96 -10.07 -3.57
N VAL A 76 3.27 -9.48 -2.61
CA VAL A 76 2.71 -10.26 -1.49
C VAL A 76 1.19 -10.33 -1.51
N GLN A 77 0.58 -9.96 -2.60
CA GLN A 77 -0.86 -9.74 -2.62
C GLN A 77 -1.71 -10.93 -2.21
N GLN A 78 -1.19 -12.13 -2.38
CA GLN A 78 -1.94 -13.33 -2.03
C GLN A 78 -1.55 -13.92 -0.68
N PHE A 79 -0.52 -13.40 -0.07
CA PHE A 79 0.05 -14.04 1.11
C PHE A 79 -0.65 -13.57 2.37
N PRO A 80 -0.98 -14.49 3.28
CA PRO A 80 -1.39 -14.10 4.63
C PRO A 80 -0.15 -13.76 5.45
N ALA A 81 -0.34 -12.97 6.50
CA ALA A 81 0.75 -12.66 7.40
C ALA A 81 1.05 -13.83 8.34
N SER A 82 0.06 -14.63 8.62
CA SER A 82 0.24 -15.82 9.43
C SER A 82 -0.80 -16.84 9.01
N GLU A 83 -0.71 -18.03 9.58
CA GLU A 83 -1.65 -19.09 9.23
C GLU A 83 -2.90 -19.09 10.09
N SER A 84 -2.78 -18.59 11.31
CA SER A 84 -3.91 -18.69 12.22
C SER A 84 -4.03 -17.50 13.16
N HIS A 85 -3.24 -16.48 12.97
CA HIS A 85 -3.25 -15.32 13.85
C HIS A 85 -3.70 -14.09 13.09
N HIS A 86 -3.29 -12.95 13.61
CA HIS A 86 -3.63 -11.68 13.04
C HIS A 86 -3.27 -11.63 11.56
N HIS A 87 -4.18 -11.13 10.74
CA HIS A 87 -3.98 -11.03 9.29
C HIS A 87 -3.81 -12.37 8.59
N ALA A 88 -4.48 -13.42 9.10
CA ALA A 88 -4.40 -14.75 8.50
C ALA A 88 -5.41 -14.90 7.38
N TYR A 89 -5.34 -14.04 6.38
CA TYR A 89 -6.21 -14.08 5.21
C TYR A 89 -5.41 -13.68 3.99
N PRO A 90 -5.84 -14.04 2.78
CA PRO A 90 -5.14 -13.61 1.57
C PRO A 90 -5.07 -12.08 1.52
N GLY A 91 -3.87 -11.56 1.29
CA GLY A 91 -3.66 -10.12 1.35
C GLY A 91 -3.29 -9.62 2.72
N GLY A 92 -3.28 -10.48 3.74
CA GLY A 92 -2.94 -10.07 5.09
C GLY A 92 -1.50 -9.60 5.24
N MET A 93 -0.60 -10.16 4.44
CA MET A 93 0.79 -9.71 4.47
C MET A 93 0.90 -8.24 4.07
N LEU A 94 0.12 -7.82 3.08
CA LEU A 94 0.12 -6.42 2.67
C LEU A 94 -0.40 -5.53 3.78
N ASP A 95 -1.52 -5.87 4.38
CA ASP A 95 -2.08 -5.07 5.47
C ASP A 95 -1.11 -5.00 6.64
N HIS A 96 -0.51 -6.11 6.98
CA HIS A 96 0.47 -6.16 8.07
C HIS A 96 1.66 -5.25 7.77
N GLY A 97 2.18 -5.31 6.56
CA GLY A 97 3.31 -4.47 6.18
C GLY A 97 3.01 -2.99 6.26
N LEU A 98 1.83 -2.59 5.80
CA LEU A 98 1.43 -1.19 5.89
C LEU A 98 1.31 -0.74 7.33
N GLU A 99 0.77 -1.60 8.19
CA GLU A 99 0.65 -1.27 9.60
C GLU A 99 2.01 -1.13 10.27
N ILE A 100 2.96 -1.99 9.88
CA ILE A 100 4.31 -1.90 10.42
C ILE A 100 4.95 -0.57 10.05
N VAL A 101 4.83 -0.15 8.80
CA VAL A 101 5.42 1.11 8.38
C VAL A 101 4.78 2.28 9.11
N ALA A 102 3.46 2.29 9.20
CA ALA A 102 2.75 3.36 9.90
C ALA A 102 3.16 3.42 11.37
N TYR A 103 3.25 2.27 12.01
CA TYR A 103 3.61 2.21 13.42
C TYR A 103 5.07 2.62 13.64
N ALA A 104 5.95 2.20 12.76
CA ALA A 104 7.36 2.57 12.88
C ALA A 104 7.55 4.08 12.80
N LEU A 105 6.83 4.73 11.90
CA LEU A 105 6.90 6.18 11.78
C LEU A 105 6.34 6.87 13.01
N LYS A 106 5.27 6.31 13.56
CA LYS A 106 4.69 6.85 14.78
C LYS A 106 5.68 6.75 15.94
N LEU A 107 6.34 5.61 16.08
CA LEU A 107 7.34 5.43 17.13
C LEU A 107 8.50 6.37 16.95
N ARG A 108 8.93 6.56 15.71
CA ARG A 108 10.03 7.47 15.44
C ARG A 108 9.70 8.88 15.89
N GLN A 109 8.51 9.35 15.60
CA GLN A 109 8.08 10.68 16.01
C GLN A 109 8.03 10.83 17.52
N SER A 110 7.63 9.76 18.21
CA SER A 110 7.45 9.81 19.65
C SER A 110 8.75 9.68 20.42
N HIS A 111 9.73 8.96 19.88
CA HIS A 111 10.88 8.54 20.67
C HIS A 111 12.22 9.02 20.14
N LEU A 112 12.27 9.54 18.92
CA LEU A 112 13.52 9.97 18.33
C LEU A 112 13.49 11.46 18.00
N PRO A 113 14.65 12.11 17.99
CA PRO A 113 14.71 13.53 17.64
C PRO A 113 14.25 13.73 16.19
N PRO A 114 13.72 14.92 15.89
CA PRO A 114 13.33 15.21 14.53
C PRO A 114 14.53 15.12 13.59
N VAL A 115 14.29 14.58 12.41
CA VAL A 115 15.30 14.57 11.37
C VAL A 115 14.68 15.15 10.12
N SER A 116 15.49 15.79 9.31
CA SER A 116 15.01 16.33 8.06
C SER A 116 14.78 15.21 7.06
N GLY A 117 13.77 15.37 6.28
CA GLY A 117 13.46 14.40 5.24
C GLY A 117 12.59 13.24 5.68
#